data_0274b3784534379a2690861a1a23d1c7
#
_entry.id   0274b3784534379a2690861a1a23d1c7
#
_cell.length_a   1.000
_cell.length_b   1.000
_cell.length_c   1.000
_cell.angle_alpha   90.00
_cell.angle_beta   90.00
_cell.angle_gamma   90.00
#
_symmetry.space_group_name_H-M   'P 1'
#
loop_
_entity.id
_entity.type
_entity.pdbx_description
1 polymer ?
#
loop_
_entity_poly.entity_id
_entity_poly.type
_entity_poly.pdbx_seq_one_letter_code
_entity_poly.pdbx_strand_id
1 'polypeptide(L)'
;MIKTVLFDLDGTLLNTIDDLADAGNWVCAQHGWPTFSVEQFKHMVGNGIPKLVERFSPAEARTPEQLAATLAEFTARYDAHKEDKTAPYPGIPELVDALNAAGIQTAVFSNKADPLCGKIIEHYFGAGKFALVRGSRPNVPTKPDPTGVYALMADLGAKPETTLFVGDSDVDILTGHNAGLPAMGALWGFRGEAELTAAGADALAATPMDIFTYAKKH
;
A
#
# COMPACT_ATOMS: atom_id res chain seq x y z
N MET A 1 -12.88 10.90 -18.59
CA MET A 1 -11.67 11.53 -18.00
C MET A 1 -11.68 11.26 -16.50
N ILE A 2 -10.61 10.71 -15.98
CA ILE A 2 -10.45 10.42 -14.54
C ILE A 2 -10.42 11.73 -13.75
N LYS A 3 -11.14 11.77 -12.63
CA LYS A 3 -11.22 12.91 -11.71
C LYS A 3 -10.67 12.59 -10.32
N THR A 4 -10.50 11.31 -10.01
CA THR A 4 -9.99 10.84 -8.72
C THR A 4 -9.03 9.68 -8.95
N VAL A 5 -7.88 9.71 -8.28
CA VAL A 5 -6.93 8.58 -8.25
C VAL A 5 -6.75 8.13 -6.81
N LEU A 6 -7.05 6.87 -6.55
CA LEU A 6 -6.83 6.20 -5.27
C LEU A 6 -5.53 5.40 -5.37
N PHE A 7 -4.61 5.66 -4.46
CA PHE A 7 -3.31 4.98 -4.42
C PHE A 7 -3.22 4.03 -3.23
N ASP A 8 -2.61 2.87 -3.42
CA ASP A 8 -1.99 2.18 -2.30
C ASP A 8 -0.74 2.94 -1.82
N LEU A 9 -0.21 2.55 -0.69
CA LEU A 9 0.93 3.20 -0.02
C LEU A 9 2.23 2.40 -0.20
N ASP A 10 2.30 1.23 0.45
CA ASP A 10 3.52 0.43 0.56
C ASP A 10 3.78 -0.31 -0.78
N GLY A 11 4.85 0.04 -1.49
CA GLY A 11 5.17 -0.49 -2.82
C GLY A 11 4.60 0.35 -3.98
N THR A 12 3.71 1.29 -3.70
CA THR A 12 3.11 2.16 -4.73
C THR A 12 3.60 3.61 -4.61
N LEU A 13 3.33 4.28 -3.50
CA LEU A 13 3.82 5.64 -3.24
C LEU A 13 5.19 5.64 -2.58
N LEU A 14 5.41 4.73 -1.64
CA LEU A 14 6.63 4.63 -0.82
C LEU A 14 7.27 3.25 -0.99
N ASN A 15 8.60 3.24 -1.14
CA ASN A 15 9.41 2.04 -0.98
C ASN A 15 9.67 1.82 0.53
N THR A 16 8.86 1.00 1.16
CA THR A 16 8.92 0.69 2.59
C THR A 16 9.53 -0.68 2.90
N ILE A 17 9.95 -1.41 1.87
CA ILE A 17 10.27 -2.84 2.00
C ILE A 17 11.49 -3.08 2.89
N ASP A 18 12.51 -2.24 2.80
CA ASP A 18 13.75 -2.43 3.56
C ASP A 18 13.52 -2.29 5.06
N ASP A 19 12.76 -1.27 5.48
CA ASP A 19 12.45 -1.05 6.90
C ASP A 19 11.52 -2.15 7.45
N LEU A 20 10.58 -2.63 6.64
CA LEU A 20 9.72 -3.78 6.99
C LEU A 20 10.56 -5.07 7.13
N ALA A 21 11.48 -5.32 6.20
CA ALA A 21 12.35 -6.49 6.23
C ALA A 21 13.33 -6.44 7.42
N ASP A 22 13.93 -5.27 7.68
CA ASP A 22 14.83 -5.07 8.82
C ASP A 22 14.10 -5.30 10.15
N ALA A 23 12.88 -4.77 10.30
CA ALA A 23 12.08 -4.99 11.50
C ALA A 23 11.71 -6.47 11.70
N GLY A 24 11.28 -7.16 10.64
CA GLY A 24 10.95 -8.58 10.71
C GLY A 24 12.16 -9.46 10.99
N ASN A 25 13.29 -9.20 10.32
CA ASN A 25 14.53 -9.93 10.55
C ASN A 25 15.13 -9.66 11.94
N TRP A 26 14.94 -8.44 12.47
CA TRP A 26 15.33 -8.16 13.85
C TRP A 26 14.54 -9.04 14.83
N VAL A 27 13.21 -9.17 14.67
CA VAL A 27 12.37 -10.06 15.49
C VAL A 27 12.82 -11.51 15.33
N CYS A 28 13.01 -11.97 14.09
CA CYS A 28 13.50 -13.33 13.84
C CYS A 28 14.83 -13.62 14.60
N ALA A 29 15.76 -12.66 14.57
CA ALA A 29 17.04 -12.80 15.27
C ALA A 29 16.88 -12.87 16.80
N GLN A 30 15.95 -12.09 17.42
CA GLN A 30 15.69 -12.14 18.85
C GLN A 30 15.20 -13.54 19.31
N HIS A 31 14.43 -14.20 18.43
CA HIS A 31 13.85 -15.52 18.71
C HIS A 31 14.69 -16.70 18.18
N GLY A 32 15.84 -16.43 17.53
CA GLY A 32 16.65 -17.48 16.89
C GLY A 32 15.97 -18.14 15.69
N TRP A 33 15.04 -17.45 15.05
CA TRP A 33 14.34 -17.91 13.84
C TRP A 33 15.15 -17.60 12.58
N PRO A 34 14.90 -18.33 11.47
CA PRO A 34 15.49 -18.01 10.18
C PRO A 34 15.13 -16.59 9.73
N THR A 35 16.09 -15.89 9.13
CA THR A 35 15.86 -14.58 8.49
C THR A 35 15.54 -14.75 7.00
N PHE A 36 14.98 -13.70 6.41
CA PHE A 36 14.52 -13.70 5.03
C PHE A 36 15.17 -12.58 4.24
N SER A 37 15.34 -12.77 2.94
CA SER A 37 15.78 -11.70 2.03
C SER A 37 14.69 -10.65 1.83
N VAL A 38 15.07 -9.47 1.35
CA VAL A 38 14.12 -8.41 0.96
C VAL A 38 13.15 -8.93 -0.11
N GLU A 39 13.62 -9.72 -1.08
CA GLU A 39 12.75 -10.31 -2.11
C GLU A 39 11.69 -11.25 -1.51
N GLN A 40 12.04 -12.02 -0.50
CA GLN A 40 11.06 -12.84 0.21
C GLN A 40 10.05 -11.97 0.97
N PHE A 41 10.51 -10.88 1.61
CA PHE A 41 9.61 -9.93 2.29
C PHE A 41 8.63 -9.26 1.33
N LYS A 42 9.02 -8.93 0.10
CA LYS A 42 8.10 -8.40 -0.92
C LYS A 42 6.87 -9.29 -1.10
N HIS A 43 7.02 -10.62 -1.08
CA HIS A 43 5.90 -11.56 -1.19
C HIS A 43 5.11 -11.76 0.11
N MET A 44 5.62 -11.31 1.25
CA MET A 44 4.95 -11.40 2.55
C MET A 44 4.11 -10.16 2.86
N VAL A 45 4.46 -9.00 2.30
CA VAL A 45 3.77 -7.72 2.51
C VAL A 45 2.48 -7.63 1.66
N GLY A 46 1.56 -6.73 1.99
CA GLY A 46 0.34 -6.41 1.23
C GLY A 46 -0.97 -6.66 1.98
N ASN A 47 -1.00 -7.59 2.93
CA ASN A 47 -2.21 -7.95 3.68
C ASN A 47 -2.21 -7.43 5.14
N GLY A 48 -1.43 -6.38 5.42
CA GLY A 48 -1.27 -5.77 6.75
C GLY A 48 -0.23 -6.46 7.62
N ILE A 49 0.21 -5.75 8.67
CA ILE A 49 1.28 -6.19 9.58
C ILE A 49 0.95 -7.52 10.30
N PRO A 50 -0.27 -7.78 10.79
CA PRO A 50 -0.56 -9.05 11.43
C PRO A 50 -0.30 -10.26 10.51
N LYS A 51 -0.64 -10.14 9.22
CA LYS A 51 -0.40 -11.21 8.24
C LYS A 51 1.08 -11.32 7.88
N LEU A 52 1.82 -10.24 7.83
CA LEU A 52 3.26 -10.24 7.67
C LEU A 52 3.94 -10.99 8.81
N VAL A 53 3.57 -10.69 10.07
CA VAL A 53 4.07 -11.36 11.28
C VAL A 53 3.78 -12.86 11.23
N GLU A 54 2.57 -13.27 10.89
CA GLU A 54 2.22 -14.70 10.74
C GLU A 54 3.11 -15.37 9.68
N ARG A 55 3.39 -14.70 8.55
CA ARG A 55 4.15 -15.27 7.43
C ARG A 55 5.62 -15.52 7.77
N PHE A 56 6.27 -14.60 8.48
CA PHE A 56 7.67 -14.81 8.86
C PHE A 56 7.85 -15.65 10.15
N SER A 57 6.82 -15.82 10.96
CA SER A 57 6.89 -16.66 12.16
C SER A 57 6.92 -18.14 11.76
N PRO A 58 7.75 -18.98 12.39
CA PRO A 58 7.72 -20.43 12.16
C PRO A 58 6.41 -21.05 12.66
N ALA A 59 6.03 -22.18 12.10
CA ALA A 59 4.72 -22.81 12.35
C ALA A 59 4.44 -23.05 13.85
N GLU A 60 5.46 -23.46 14.60
CA GLU A 60 5.41 -23.71 16.05
C GLU A 60 5.19 -22.44 16.89
N ALA A 61 5.43 -21.26 16.33
CA ALA A 61 5.25 -19.95 16.98
C ALA A 61 3.97 -19.22 16.53
N ARG A 62 3.00 -19.92 15.94
CA ARG A 62 1.75 -19.31 15.41
C ARG A 62 0.55 -19.52 16.30
N THR A 63 0.71 -19.75 17.61
CA THR A 63 -0.44 -19.68 18.51
C THR A 63 -0.93 -18.23 18.60
N PRO A 64 -2.23 -17.97 18.90
CA PRO A 64 -2.76 -16.62 19.04
C PRO A 64 -1.95 -15.75 20.00
N GLU A 65 -1.52 -16.29 21.13
CA GLU A 65 -0.73 -15.59 22.16
C GLU A 65 0.65 -15.22 21.66
N GLN A 66 1.33 -16.17 20.97
CA GLN A 66 2.66 -15.95 20.40
C GLN A 66 2.61 -14.90 19.27
N LEU A 67 1.63 -15.03 18.36
CA LEU A 67 1.47 -14.05 17.29
C LEU A 67 1.17 -12.64 17.84
N ALA A 68 0.39 -12.53 18.92
CA ALA A 68 0.13 -11.23 19.56
C ALA A 68 1.41 -10.62 20.16
N ALA A 69 2.23 -11.43 20.82
CA ALA A 69 3.52 -11.00 21.37
C ALA A 69 4.49 -10.57 20.25
N THR A 70 4.66 -11.40 19.22
CA THR A 70 5.52 -11.13 18.07
C THR A 70 5.06 -9.86 17.31
N LEU A 71 3.74 -9.68 17.19
CA LEU A 71 3.17 -8.47 16.58
C LEU A 71 3.51 -7.20 17.38
N ALA A 72 3.47 -7.28 18.71
CA ALA A 72 3.84 -6.15 19.57
C ALA A 72 5.34 -5.80 19.42
N GLU A 73 6.21 -6.82 19.41
CA GLU A 73 7.66 -6.63 19.21
C GLU A 73 7.97 -6.03 17.82
N PHE A 74 7.37 -6.59 16.77
CA PHE A 74 7.52 -6.07 15.41
C PHE A 74 7.05 -4.61 15.32
N THR A 75 5.87 -4.33 15.87
CA THR A 75 5.29 -2.98 15.82
C THR A 75 6.18 -1.96 16.52
N ALA A 76 6.67 -2.29 17.72
CA ALA A 76 7.57 -1.42 18.46
C ALA A 76 8.88 -1.16 17.69
N ARG A 77 9.46 -2.20 17.09
CA ARG A 77 10.69 -2.08 16.28
C ARG A 77 10.43 -1.26 15.02
N TYR A 78 9.38 -1.58 14.28
CA TYR A 78 9.03 -0.89 13.04
C TYR A 78 8.70 0.58 13.28
N ASP A 79 7.93 0.92 14.32
CA ASP A 79 7.59 2.30 14.64
C ASP A 79 8.83 3.18 14.93
N ALA A 80 9.86 2.59 15.53
CA ALA A 80 11.10 3.29 15.82
C ALA A 80 12.01 3.48 14.58
N HIS A 81 11.85 2.65 13.54
CA HIS A 81 12.78 2.56 12.41
C HIS A 81 12.12 2.64 11.03
N LYS A 82 10.83 2.94 10.94
CA LYS A 82 10.04 2.95 9.69
C LYS A 82 10.42 4.03 8.68
N GLU A 83 11.32 4.92 9.05
CA GLU A 83 11.78 6.06 8.25
C GLU A 83 13.29 6.00 7.99
N ASP A 84 13.98 4.90 8.36
CA ASP A 84 15.44 4.78 8.23
C ASP A 84 15.84 4.63 6.74
N LYS A 85 15.07 3.90 5.95
CA LYS A 85 15.32 3.61 4.51
C LYS A 85 14.11 3.88 3.63
N THR A 86 12.93 4.06 4.21
CA THR A 86 11.70 4.37 3.47
C THR A 86 11.85 5.69 2.72
N ALA A 87 11.41 5.72 1.48
CA ALA A 87 11.39 6.93 0.65
C ALA A 87 10.28 6.86 -0.40
N PRO A 88 9.78 7.99 -0.91
CA PRO A 88 8.94 8.02 -2.10
C PRO A 88 9.67 7.39 -3.30
N TYR A 89 8.94 6.63 -4.12
CA TYR A 89 9.51 6.21 -5.39
C TYR A 89 9.84 7.42 -6.27
N PRO A 90 10.92 7.35 -7.07
CA PRO A 90 11.30 8.43 -7.97
C PRO A 90 10.13 8.82 -8.90
N GLY A 91 9.80 10.11 -8.97
CA GLY A 91 8.73 10.65 -9.80
C GLY A 91 7.34 10.65 -9.15
N ILE A 92 7.16 10.04 -7.97
CA ILE A 92 5.87 10.05 -7.26
C ILE A 92 5.49 11.44 -6.74
N PRO A 93 6.39 12.21 -6.09
CA PRO A 93 6.06 13.58 -5.68
C PRO A 93 5.59 14.44 -6.86
N GLU A 94 6.31 14.36 -7.98
CA GLU A 94 6.00 15.09 -9.22
C GLU A 94 4.65 14.64 -9.81
N LEU A 95 4.34 13.35 -9.78
CA LEU A 95 3.05 12.84 -10.21
C LEU A 95 1.90 13.42 -9.38
N VAL A 96 2.01 13.37 -8.05
CA VAL A 96 0.97 13.88 -7.14
C VAL A 96 0.75 15.38 -7.37
N ASP A 97 1.83 16.14 -7.56
CA ASP A 97 1.74 17.57 -7.87
C ASP A 97 1.08 17.82 -9.23
N ALA A 98 1.42 17.05 -10.25
CA ALA A 98 0.82 17.16 -11.59
C ALA A 98 -0.68 16.82 -11.59
N LEU A 99 -1.09 15.76 -10.88
CA LEU A 99 -2.50 15.39 -10.73
C LEU A 99 -3.29 16.51 -10.04
N ASN A 100 -2.78 16.99 -8.90
CA ASN A 100 -3.43 18.05 -8.13
C ASN A 100 -3.52 19.37 -8.94
N ALA A 101 -2.46 19.75 -9.65
CA ALA A 101 -2.45 20.92 -10.53
C ALA A 101 -3.45 20.81 -11.70
N ALA A 102 -3.71 19.57 -12.16
CA ALA A 102 -4.73 19.31 -13.19
C ALA A 102 -6.16 19.21 -12.63
N GLY A 103 -6.38 19.42 -11.32
CA GLY A 103 -7.67 19.31 -10.66
C GLY A 103 -8.14 17.86 -10.49
N ILE A 104 -7.22 16.87 -10.58
CA ILE A 104 -7.50 15.46 -10.32
C ILE A 104 -7.24 15.21 -8.85
N GLN A 105 -8.28 14.79 -8.15
CA GLN A 105 -8.24 14.52 -6.73
C GLN A 105 -7.40 13.27 -6.43
N THR A 106 -6.51 13.33 -5.45
CA THR A 106 -5.68 12.19 -5.03
C THR A 106 -6.02 11.75 -3.62
N ALA A 107 -6.07 10.45 -3.37
CA ALA A 107 -6.27 9.89 -2.04
C ALA A 107 -5.50 8.58 -1.85
N VAL A 108 -5.30 8.19 -0.59
CA VAL A 108 -4.57 6.96 -0.22
C VAL A 108 -5.53 5.98 0.44
N PHE A 109 -5.46 4.70 0.03
CA PHE A 109 -6.17 3.59 0.64
C PHE A 109 -5.24 2.38 0.82
N SER A 110 -4.90 2.04 2.06
CA SER A 110 -3.88 1.02 2.36
C SER A 110 -4.32 0.03 3.44
N ASN A 111 -3.76 -1.19 3.40
CA ASN A 111 -3.88 -2.18 4.48
C ASN A 111 -2.97 -1.88 5.69
N LYS A 112 -2.12 -0.85 5.59
CA LYS A 112 -1.35 -0.32 6.72
C LYS A 112 -2.28 0.33 7.74
N ALA A 113 -1.98 0.26 9.04
CA ALA A 113 -2.79 0.86 10.10
C ALA A 113 -3.04 2.37 9.87
N ASP A 114 -4.30 2.80 10.00
CA ASP A 114 -4.76 4.17 9.67
C ASP A 114 -3.91 5.27 10.34
N PRO A 115 -3.57 5.21 11.64
CA PRO A 115 -2.72 6.23 12.27
C PRO A 115 -1.30 6.32 11.69
N LEU A 116 -0.77 5.21 11.19
CA LEU A 116 0.56 5.17 10.55
C LEU A 116 0.50 5.76 9.13
N CYS A 117 -0.57 5.48 8.38
CA CYS A 117 -0.75 6.02 7.03
C CYS A 117 -0.73 7.55 7.05
N GLY A 118 -1.50 8.18 7.94
CA GLY A 118 -1.56 9.64 8.04
C GLY A 118 -0.19 10.25 8.33
N LYS A 119 0.50 9.72 9.34
CA LYS A 119 1.82 10.23 9.76
C LYS A 119 2.88 10.11 8.66
N ILE A 120 2.97 8.96 8.01
CA ILE A 120 4.01 8.71 7.00
C ILE A 120 3.74 9.53 5.72
N ILE A 121 2.48 9.68 5.33
CA ILE A 121 2.09 10.55 4.20
C ILE A 121 2.42 12.01 4.50
N GLU A 122 2.09 12.49 5.69
CA GLU A 122 2.40 13.87 6.08
C GLU A 122 3.91 14.13 6.13
N HIS A 123 4.69 13.14 6.62
CA HIS A 123 6.16 13.22 6.69
C HIS A 123 6.79 13.37 5.29
N TYR A 124 6.39 12.54 4.31
CA TYR A 124 7.06 12.52 3.00
C TYR A 124 6.46 13.46 1.96
N PHE A 125 5.18 13.80 2.06
CA PHE A 125 4.49 14.61 1.06
C PHE A 125 4.01 15.97 1.58
N GLY A 126 3.96 16.14 2.90
CA GLY A 126 3.40 17.34 3.53
C GLY A 126 1.87 17.26 3.71
N ALA A 127 1.36 18.11 4.59
CA ALA A 127 -0.06 18.20 4.87
C ALA A 127 -0.85 18.69 3.64
N GLY A 128 -2.02 18.08 3.40
CA GLY A 128 -2.97 18.52 2.37
C GLY A 128 -2.61 18.13 0.94
N LYS A 129 -1.58 17.34 0.71
CA LYS A 129 -1.23 16.82 -0.62
C LYS A 129 -2.24 15.81 -1.15
N PHE A 130 -2.79 15.00 -0.27
CA PHE A 130 -3.88 14.06 -0.59
C PHE A 130 -5.18 14.56 0.05
N ALA A 131 -6.28 14.46 -0.68
CA ALA A 131 -7.59 14.88 -0.21
C ALA A 131 -8.05 14.04 1.00
N LEU A 132 -7.77 12.74 0.99
CA LEU A 132 -7.96 11.84 2.13
C LEU A 132 -6.86 10.77 2.16
N VAL A 133 -6.54 10.35 3.39
CA VAL A 133 -5.65 9.20 3.65
C VAL A 133 -6.41 8.23 4.57
N ARG A 134 -6.54 6.99 4.12
CA ARG A 134 -7.22 5.92 4.85
C ARG A 134 -6.34 4.68 4.92
N GLY A 135 -6.13 4.21 6.13
CA GLY A 135 -5.53 2.93 6.41
C GLY A 135 -6.55 1.91 6.92
N SER A 136 -6.04 0.75 7.32
CA SER A 136 -6.82 -0.29 7.99
C SER A 136 -7.32 0.16 9.36
N ARG A 137 -8.60 -0.10 9.66
CA ARG A 137 -9.26 0.22 10.92
C ARG A 137 -9.97 -0.99 11.50
N PRO A 138 -10.12 -1.06 12.83
CA PRO A 138 -10.91 -2.13 13.46
C PRO A 138 -12.32 -2.20 12.87
N ASN A 139 -12.82 -3.42 12.67
CA ASN A 139 -14.17 -3.70 12.17
C ASN A 139 -14.46 -3.23 10.73
N VAL A 140 -13.43 -2.80 9.98
CA VAL A 140 -13.52 -2.55 8.54
C VAL A 140 -12.70 -3.62 7.82
N PRO A 141 -13.28 -4.37 6.86
CA PRO A 141 -12.52 -5.34 6.09
C PRO A 141 -11.35 -4.67 5.36
N THR A 142 -10.23 -5.40 5.28
CA THR A 142 -9.04 -4.96 4.54
C THR A 142 -9.18 -5.27 3.04
N LYS A 143 -8.36 -4.64 2.20
CA LYS A 143 -8.21 -5.02 0.80
C LYS A 143 -7.99 -6.54 0.68
N PRO A 144 -8.63 -7.25 -0.27
CA PRO A 144 -9.35 -6.73 -1.43
C PRO A 144 -10.86 -6.48 -1.23
N ASP A 145 -11.37 -6.43 0.01
CA ASP A 145 -12.77 -6.08 0.25
C ASP A 145 -13.02 -4.61 -0.14
N PRO A 146 -14.06 -4.29 -0.94
CA PRO A 146 -14.28 -2.95 -1.47
C PRO A 146 -14.94 -1.98 -0.47
N THR A 147 -15.37 -2.44 0.70
CA THR A 147 -16.13 -1.63 1.69
C THR A 147 -15.41 -0.33 2.04
N GLY A 148 -14.10 -0.40 2.27
CA GLY A 148 -13.30 0.78 2.60
C GLY A 148 -13.16 1.75 1.42
N VAL A 149 -13.11 1.24 0.19
CA VAL A 149 -13.08 2.07 -1.04
C VAL A 149 -14.39 2.81 -1.23
N TYR A 150 -15.54 2.14 -1.03
CA TYR A 150 -16.84 2.80 -1.13
C TYR A 150 -16.99 3.93 -0.11
N ALA A 151 -16.56 3.71 1.13
CA ALA A 151 -16.58 4.75 2.16
C ALA A 151 -15.66 5.93 1.79
N LEU A 152 -14.43 5.65 1.29
CA LEU A 152 -13.49 6.67 0.86
C LEU A 152 -14.06 7.49 -0.32
N MET A 153 -14.65 6.83 -1.32
CA MET A 153 -15.27 7.50 -2.45
C MET A 153 -16.47 8.36 -2.04
N ALA A 154 -17.29 7.91 -1.11
CA ALA A 154 -18.41 8.69 -0.58
C ALA A 154 -17.92 9.98 0.10
N ASP A 155 -16.88 9.89 0.93
CA ASP A 155 -16.27 11.04 1.62
C ASP A 155 -15.64 12.04 0.62
N LEU A 156 -15.13 11.54 -0.52
CA LEU A 156 -14.53 12.35 -1.59
C LEU A 156 -15.57 12.93 -2.57
N GLY A 157 -16.81 12.46 -2.55
CA GLY A 157 -17.79 12.72 -3.59
C GLY A 157 -17.39 12.15 -4.96
N ALA A 158 -16.53 11.11 -4.95
CA ALA A 158 -16.00 10.46 -6.15
C ALA A 158 -17.01 9.48 -6.76
N LYS A 159 -16.95 9.29 -8.08
CA LYS A 159 -17.82 8.39 -8.82
C LYS A 159 -16.99 7.25 -9.44
N PRO A 160 -17.48 6.01 -9.45
CA PRO A 160 -16.75 4.88 -10.02
C PRO A 160 -16.24 5.13 -11.45
N GLU A 161 -17.08 5.71 -12.31
CA GLU A 161 -16.78 5.94 -13.73
C GLU A 161 -15.64 6.94 -13.97
N THR A 162 -15.25 7.70 -12.95
CA THR A 162 -14.18 8.70 -13.02
C THR A 162 -13.10 8.51 -11.95
N THR A 163 -13.04 7.32 -11.36
CA THR A 163 -12.05 6.98 -10.33
C THR A 163 -11.15 5.85 -10.83
N LEU A 164 -9.85 5.99 -10.65
CA LEU A 164 -8.82 4.99 -10.94
C LEU A 164 -8.23 4.49 -9.63
N PHE A 165 -8.07 3.17 -9.47
CA PHE A 165 -7.28 2.59 -8.39
C PHE A 165 -5.88 2.23 -8.89
N VAL A 166 -4.85 2.59 -8.13
CA VAL A 166 -3.45 2.32 -8.48
C VAL A 166 -2.76 1.60 -7.32
N GLY A 167 -2.14 0.48 -7.63
CA GLY A 167 -1.38 -0.31 -6.66
C GLY A 167 -0.35 -1.19 -7.32
N ASP A 168 0.45 -1.90 -6.52
CA ASP A 168 1.57 -2.71 -7.00
C ASP A 168 1.40 -4.22 -6.81
N SER A 169 0.23 -4.66 -6.33
CA SER A 169 -0.05 -6.07 -6.03
C SER A 169 -1.39 -6.55 -6.61
N ASP A 170 -1.57 -7.88 -6.65
CA ASP A 170 -2.85 -8.53 -6.97
C ASP A 170 -3.98 -8.04 -6.06
N VAL A 171 -3.69 -7.82 -4.77
CA VAL A 171 -4.66 -7.30 -3.79
C VAL A 171 -5.22 -5.95 -4.23
N ASP A 172 -4.40 -5.09 -4.82
CA ASP A 172 -4.81 -3.75 -5.28
C ASP A 172 -5.69 -3.82 -6.51
N ILE A 173 -5.28 -4.63 -7.48
CA ILE A 173 -6.04 -4.86 -8.72
C ILE A 173 -7.42 -5.41 -8.38
N LEU A 174 -7.47 -6.44 -7.54
CA LEU A 174 -8.73 -7.02 -7.07
C LEU A 174 -9.57 -6.02 -6.27
N THR A 175 -8.94 -5.15 -5.48
CA THR A 175 -9.66 -4.08 -4.74
C THR A 175 -10.36 -3.12 -5.69
N GLY A 176 -9.64 -2.63 -6.71
CA GLY A 176 -10.23 -1.78 -7.75
C GLY A 176 -11.41 -2.46 -8.42
N HIS A 177 -11.24 -3.67 -8.92
CA HIS A 177 -12.29 -4.43 -9.61
C HIS A 177 -13.49 -4.74 -8.71
N ASN A 178 -13.26 -5.16 -7.47
CA ASN A 178 -14.34 -5.42 -6.51
C ASN A 178 -15.13 -4.14 -6.18
N ALA A 179 -14.50 -2.98 -6.28
CA ALA A 179 -15.16 -1.68 -6.12
C ALA A 179 -15.79 -1.15 -7.43
N GLY A 180 -15.67 -1.87 -8.55
CA GLY A 180 -16.17 -1.45 -9.86
C GLY A 180 -15.33 -0.33 -10.51
N LEU A 181 -14.05 -0.24 -10.15
CA LEU A 181 -13.11 0.75 -10.67
C LEU A 181 -12.14 0.12 -11.67
N PRO A 182 -11.67 0.86 -12.68
CA PRO A 182 -10.46 0.48 -13.39
C PRO A 182 -9.28 0.45 -12.42
N ALA A 183 -8.41 -0.57 -12.58
CA ALA A 183 -7.25 -0.79 -11.73
C ALA A 183 -5.96 -0.80 -12.55
N MET A 184 -4.97 0.01 -12.15
CA MET A 184 -3.67 0.11 -12.82
C MET A 184 -2.56 -0.42 -11.91
N GLY A 185 -1.73 -1.30 -12.47
CA GLY A 185 -0.58 -1.88 -11.79
C GLY A 185 0.67 -1.01 -11.90
N ALA A 186 1.34 -0.73 -10.79
CA ALA A 186 2.61 0.00 -10.71
C ALA A 186 3.79 -0.99 -10.82
N LEU A 187 4.56 -0.95 -11.91
CA LEU A 187 5.65 -1.91 -12.18
C LEU A 187 6.92 -1.69 -11.34
N TRP A 188 7.05 -0.55 -10.67
CA TRP A 188 8.19 -0.26 -9.78
C TRP A 188 8.04 -0.82 -8.37
N GLY A 189 6.88 -1.40 -8.04
CA GLY A 189 6.54 -1.86 -6.71
C GLY A 189 7.12 -3.22 -6.33
N PHE A 190 6.48 -3.89 -5.37
CA PHE A 190 6.97 -5.16 -4.81
C PHE A 190 6.66 -6.35 -5.71
N ARG A 191 5.62 -6.26 -6.56
CA ARG A 191 5.20 -7.31 -7.47
C ARG A 191 5.58 -6.98 -8.90
N GLY A 192 5.77 -8.01 -9.69
CA GLY A 192 6.14 -7.85 -11.09
C GLY A 192 4.95 -7.83 -12.04
N GLU A 193 5.24 -7.50 -13.30
CA GLU A 193 4.28 -7.45 -14.40
C GLU A 193 3.42 -8.72 -14.52
N ALA A 194 4.05 -9.90 -14.34
CA ALA A 194 3.35 -11.18 -14.47
C ALA A 194 2.21 -11.33 -13.45
N GLU A 195 2.43 -10.95 -12.19
CA GLU A 195 1.40 -11.02 -11.14
C GLU A 195 0.28 -10.00 -11.40
N LEU A 196 0.63 -8.76 -11.73
CA LEU A 196 -0.35 -7.70 -12.01
C LEU A 196 -1.21 -8.04 -13.23
N THR A 197 -0.60 -8.57 -14.28
CA THR A 197 -1.32 -9.04 -15.48
C THR A 197 -2.22 -10.22 -15.17
N ALA A 198 -1.75 -11.19 -14.39
CA ALA A 198 -2.55 -12.34 -13.97
C ALA A 198 -3.73 -11.93 -13.07
N ALA A 199 -3.59 -10.87 -12.27
CA ALA A 199 -4.66 -10.28 -11.48
C ALA A 199 -5.68 -9.50 -12.34
N GLY A 200 -5.38 -9.27 -13.62
CA GLY A 200 -6.26 -8.61 -14.59
C GLY A 200 -6.13 -7.09 -14.62
N ALA A 201 -4.98 -6.51 -14.28
CA ALA A 201 -4.78 -5.06 -14.35
C ALA A 201 -5.23 -4.48 -15.70
N ASP A 202 -6.08 -3.46 -15.70
CA ASP A 202 -6.59 -2.80 -16.90
C ASP A 202 -5.51 -2.03 -17.66
N ALA A 203 -4.48 -1.60 -16.93
CA ALA A 203 -3.28 -0.98 -17.49
C ALA A 203 -2.09 -1.17 -16.53
N LEU A 204 -0.89 -1.03 -17.08
CA LEU A 204 0.36 -1.08 -16.31
C LEU A 204 1.11 0.25 -16.48
N ALA A 205 1.60 0.79 -15.38
CA ALA A 205 2.44 1.98 -15.36
C ALA A 205 3.91 1.57 -15.18
N ALA A 206 4.74 1.85 -16.17
CA ALA A 206 6.19 1.66 -16.07
C ALA A 206 6.85 2.81 -15.30
N THR A 207 6.27 3.99 -15.38
CA THR A 207 6.69 5.19 -14.67
C THR A 207 5.50 5.88 -14.00
N PRO A 208 5.70 6.67 -12.93
CA PRO A 208 4.61 7.40 -12.30
C PRO A 208 3.81 8.28 -13.27
N MET A 209 4.47 8.93 -14.23
CA MET A 209 3.80 9.81 -15.20
C MET A 209 2.87 9.08 -16.19
N ASP A 210 2.98 7.77 -16.32
CA ASP A 210 2.02 6.97 -17.10
C ASP A 210 0.62 7.03 -16.49
N ILE A 211 0.53 7.14 -15.15
CA ILE A 211 -0.73 7.33 -14.44
C ILE A 211 -1.39 8.66 -14.82
N PHE A 212 -0.60 9.73 -14.86
CA PHE A 212 -1.09 11.05 -15.29
C PHE A 212 -1.58 11.02 -16.73
N THR A 213 -0.80 10.40 -17.62
CA THR A 213 -1.15 10.26 -19.04
C THR A 213 -2.45 9.47 -19.21
N TYR A 214 -2.60 8.36 -18.48
CA TYR A 214 -3.83 7.56 -18.47
C TYR A 214 -5.03 8.37 -17.97
N ALA A 215 -4.88 9.05 -16.84
CA ALA A 215 -5.96 9.84 -16.23
C ALA A 215 -6.47 10.97 -17.13
N LYS A 216 -5.59 11.58 -17.93
CA LYS A 216 -5.97 12.64 -18.89
C LYS A 216 -6.66 12.08 -20.14
N LYS A 217 -6.42 10.83 -20.50
CA LYS A 217 -6.95 10.20 -21.70
C LYS A 217 -8.33 9.55 -21.46
N HIS A 218 -8.52 8.95 -20.29
CA HIS A 218 -9.72 8.21 -19.91
C HIS A 218 -10.57 8.99 -18.91
#